data_f3cb15fbaf339be4675375e7b54453d8
#
_entry.id   f3cb15fbaf339be4675375e7b54453d8
#
_cell.length_a   1.000
_cell.length_b   1.000
_cell.length_c   1.000
_cell.angle_alpha   90.00
_cell.angle_beta   90.00
_cell.angle_gamma   90.00
#
_symmetry.space_group_name_H-M   'P 1'
#
loop_
_entity.id
_entity.type
_entity.pdbx_description
1 polymer ?
#
loop_
_entity_poly.entity_id
_entity_poly.type
_entity_poly.pdbx_seq_one_letter_code
_entity_poly.pdbx_strand_id
1 'polypeptide(L)'
;GEDKQVEWQGYITTPEGFLAAAEWAITNYKGSGDGQITTGLQLSQFKNDGCTSLTWLSQFFAIPFEDEQGNYQYQFTQESYEEMLLYVNELYNEGVISDANFTQNYDGVGSVIAGGKAFATLVTPQDYQMHFVTAKDSGYEYVTMYITNENGDAPVLADIRGYGYLFNMITTDCERPDLVIKLFDYLTSPYGQRLVTMGVEGVTWNWEDELKTKIAYTDTYLSEKASGTSTKYGLMMFDLLINYQYYDNMQPQTNHGKTAQELYR
;
A
#
# COMPACT_ATOMS: atom_id res chain seq x y z
N GLY A 1 22.96 -10.19 17.02
CA GLY A 1 21.91 -10.50 17.98
C GLY A 1 20.80 -9.47 17.91
N GLU A 2 19.76 -9.68 18.66
CA GLU A 2 18.57 -8.80 18.72
C GLU A 2 18.95 -7.34 19.03
N ASP A 3 19.90 -7.11 19.91
CA ASP A 3 20.38 -5.75 20.27
C ASP A 3 20.99 -4.98 19.08
N LYS A 4 21.66 -5.68 18.17
CA LYS A 4 22.20 -5.04 16.96
C LYS A 4 21.13 -4.67 15.95
N GLN A 5 20.06 -5.45 15.85
CA GLN A 5 18.93 -5.11 14.98
C GLN A 5 18.23 -3.83 15.43
N VAL A 6 18.03 -3.64 16.73
CA VAL A 6 17.40 -2.41 17.26
C VAL A 6 18.29 -1.18 17.02
N GLU A 7 19.58 -1.31 17.21
CA GLU A 7 20.55 -0.23 16.98
C GLU A 7 20.60 0.17 15.49
N TRP A 8 20.60 -0.81 14.59
CA TRP A 8 20.56 -0.57 13.15
C TRP A 8 19.25 0.07 12.69
N GLN A 9 18.10 -0.36 13.21
CA GLN A 9 16.81 0.25 12.88
C GLN A 9 16.77 1.73 13.24
N GLY A 10 17.30 2.13 14.38
CA GLY A 10 17.39 3.53 14.78
C GLY A 10 18.25 4.37 13.84
N TYR A 11 19.36 3.83 13.36
CA TYR A 11 20.23 4.53 12.41
C TYR A 11 19.62 4.64 11.01
N ILE A 12 19.01 3.59 10.51
CA ILE A 12 18.42 3.56 9.15
C ILE A 12 17.24 4.54 9.00
N THR A 13 16.61 4.98 10.08
CA THR A 13 15.47 5.90 10.03
C THR A 13 15.87 7.36 9.79
N THR A 14 17.14 7.74 9.97
CA THR A 14 17.61 9.07 9.59
C THR A 14 17.91 9.14 8.09
N PRO A 15 17.84 10.31 7.44
CA PRO A 15 18.17 10.45 6.02
C PRO A 15 19.57 9.93 5.67
N GLU A 16 20.60 10.33 6.43
CA GLU A 16 21.97 9.87 6.25
C GLU A 16 22.10 8.34 6.45
N GLY A 17 21.49 7.82 7.52
CA GLY A 17 21.54 6.38 7.82
C GLY A 17 20.82 5.54 6.76
N PHE A 18 19.69 6.03 6.25
CA PHE A 18 18.98 5.36 5.16
C PHE A 18 19.80 5.36 3.86
N LEU A 19 20.37 6.50 3.47
CA LEU A 19 21.23 6.60 2.30
C LEU A 19 22.37 5.60 2.38
N ALA A 20 23.14 5.62 3.46
CA ALA A 20 24.28 4.72 3.67
C ALA A 20 23.86 3.22 3.64
N ALA A 21 22.73 2.88 4.24
CA ALA A 21 22.22 1.50 4.23
C ALA A 21 21.76 1.06 2.83
N ALA A 22 21.10 1.94 2.08
CA ALA A 22 20.63 1.67 0.73
C ALA A 22 21.80 1.48 -0.25
N GLU A 23 22.81 2.34 -0.20
CA GLU A 23 24.04 2.21 -1.00
C GLU A 23 24.77 0.90 -0.69
N TRP A 24 24.90 0.58 0.60
CA TRP A 24 25.50 -0.68 1.02
C TRP A 24 24.72 -1.87 0.48
N ALA A 25 23.38 -1.83 0.55
CA ALA A 25 22.52 -2.91 0.08
C ALA A 25 22.64 -3.12 -1.44
N ILE A 26 22.62 -2.06 -2.24
CA ILE A 26 22.80 -2.13 -3.70
C ILE A 26 24.15 -2.77 -4.04
N THR A 27 25.20 -2.42 -3.30
CA THR A 27 26.57 -2.88 -3.59
C THR A 27 26.82 -4.30 -3.12
N ASN A 28 26.31 -4.67 -1.94
CA ASN A 28 26.77 -5.87 -1.21
C ASN A 28 25.69 -6.94 -1.02
N TYR A 29 24.40 -6.57 -1.01
CA TYR A 29 23.35 -7.54 -0.71
C TYR A 29 22.96 -8.32 -1.96
N LYS A 30 23.31 -9.60 -1.95
CA LYS A 30 23.02 -10.53 -3.09
C LYS A 30 21.81 -11.43 -2.84
N GLY A 31 21.02 -11.18 -1.79
CA GLY A 31 19.85 -11.98 -1.47
C GLY A 31 20.11 -13.45 -1.20
N SER A 32 19.09 -14.20 -0.83
CA SER A 32 19.14 -15.66 -0.64
C SER A 32 18.81 -16.46 -1.92
N GLY A 33 19.04 -15.91 -3.09
CA GLY A 33 18.77 -16.51 -4.40
C GLY A 33 19.43 -15.70 -5.51
N ASP A 34 18.90 -15.75 -6.72
CA ASP A 34 19.39 -14.94 -7.85
C ASP A 34 19.07 -13.43 -7.74
N GLY A 35 18.55 -13.00 -6.57
CA GLY A 35 18.06 -11.65 -6.31
C GLY A 35 19.12 -10.72 -5.75
N GLN A 36 19.77 -9.96 -6.60
CA GLN A 36 20.54 -8.80 -6.16
C GLN A 36 19.57 -7.62 -5.93
N ILE A 37 19.78 -6.85 -4.84
CA ILE A 37 19.15 -5.55 -4.68
C ILE A 37 19.64 -4.65 -5.82
N THR A 38 18.71 -4.13 -6.61
CA THR A 38 19.00 -3.24 -7.75
C THR A 38 18.48 -1.83 -7.57
N THR A 39 17.64 -1.62 -6.56
CA THR A 39 17.00 -0.35 -6.25
C THR A 39 17.08 -0.12 -4.74
N GLY A 40 17.65 0.99 -4.33
CA GLY A 40 17.72 1.33 -2.90
C GLY A 40 16.36 1.73 -2.35
N LEU A 41 15.62 2.57 -3.07
CA LEU A 41 14.25 2.96 -2.74
C LEU A 41 13.35 2.84 -3.97
N GLN A 42 12.36 1.97 -3.90
CA GLN A 42 11.32 1.87 -4.91
C GLN A 42 10.15 2.78 -4.54
N LEU A 43 9.92 3.78 -5.37
CA LEU A 43 8.75 4.66 -5.26
C LEU A 43 7.51 3.98 -5.87
N SER A 44 6.31 4.48 -5.55
CA SER A 44 5.06 4.07 -6.19
C SER A 44 5.07 4.36 -7.70
N GLN A 45 4.09 3.83 -8.41
CA GLN A 45 3.97 4.11 -9.84
C GLN A 45 3.87 5.62 -10.10
N PHE A 46 4.75 6.13 -10.93
CA PHE A 46 4.76 7.55 -11.26
C PHE A 46 3.79 7.91 -12.39
N LYS A 47 3.65 7.01 -13.34
CA LYS A 47 2.92 7.25 -14.59
C LYS A 47 1.47 7.72 -14.42
N ASN A 48 0.77 7.19 -13.39
CA ASN A 48 -0.64 7.53 -13.15
C ASN A 48 -0.83 8.42 -11.93
N ASP A 49 0.05 8.29 -10.93
CA ASP A 49 -0.10 8.89 -9.61
C ASP A 49 0.83 10.11 -9.40
N GLY A 50 1.72 10.36 -10.35
CA GLY A 50 2.65 11.49 -10.28
C GLY A 50 3.52 11.43 -9.02
N CYS A 51 3.45 12.47 -8.21
CA CYS A 51 4.31 12.66 -7.04
C CYS A 51 3.75 12.04 -5.74
N THR A 52 2.87 11.04 -5.79
CA THR A 52 2.23 10.47 -4.58
C THR A 52 3.26 10.03 -3.53
N SER A 53 4.35 9.37 -3.94
CA SER A 53 5.42 8.99 -3.00
C SER A 53 6.08 10.19 -2.33
N LEU A 54 6.24 11.31 -3.03
CA LEU A 54 6.78 12.54 -2.44
C LEU A 54 5.81 13.15 -1.43
N THR A 55 4.49 13.06 -1.69
CA THR A 55 3.48 13.49 -0.73
C THR A 55 3.51 12.63 0.55
N TRP A 56 3.77 11.33 0.45
CA TRP A 56 3.95 10.49 1.64
C TRP A 56 5.28 10.78 2.35
N LEU A 57 6.35 10.98 1.59
CA LEU A 57 7.65 11.33 2.15
C LEU A 57 7.58 12.65 2.94
N SER A 58 6.80 13.63 2.46
CA SER A 58 6.61 14.89 3.18
C SER A 58 6.03 14.71 4.58
N GLN A 59 5.16 13.72 4.77
CA GLN A 59 4.61 13.39 6.09
C GLN A 59 5.68 12.81 7.01
N PHE A 60 6.55 11.94 6.49
CA PHE A 60 7.68 11.39 7.25
C PHE A 60 8.74 12.45 7.56
N PHE A 61 8.90 13.45 6.71
CA PHE A 61 9.77 14.61 6.95
C PHE A 61 9.14 15.66 7.88
N ALA A 62 8.02 15.32 8.51
CA ALA A 62 7.29 16.17 9.46
C ALA A 62 6.88 17.54 8.88
N ILE A 63 6.62 17.62 7.57
CA ILE A 63 6.18 18.85 6.93
C ILE A 63 4.72 19.09 7.30
N PRO A 64 4.40 20.19 8.05
CA PRO A 64 3.06 20.41 8.53
C PRO A 64 2.10 20.82 7.40
N PHE A 65 0.86 20.37 7.48
CA PHE A 65 -0.23 20.81 6.61
C PHE A 65 -1.19 21.80 7.29
N GLU A 66 -0.95 22.10 8.57
CA GLU A 66 -1.62 23.16 9.32
C GLU A 66 -0.66 23.81 10.31
N ASP A 67 -0.90 25.09 10.63
CA ASP A 67 -0.15 25.80 11.64
C ASP A 67 -0.73 25.56 13.07
N GLU A 68 -0.11 26.16 14.08
CA GLU A 68 -0.54 26.07 15.47
C GLU A 68 -1.96 26.63 15.72
N GLN A 69 -2.48 27.43 14.82
CA GLN A 69 -3.82 28.02 14.84
C GLN A 69 -4.83 27.19 14.05
N GLY A 70 -4.40 26.07 13.42
CA GLY A 70 -5.23 25.21 12.59
C GLY A 70 -5.50 25.76 11.18
N ASN A 71 -4.70 26.73 10.70
CA ASN A 71 -4.82 27.20 9.33
C ASN A 71 -4.01 26.28 8.41
N TYR A 72 -4.59 25.97 7.25
CA TYR A 72 -3.95 25.13 6.24
C TYR A 72 -2.63 25.74 5.75
N GLN A 73 -1.60 24.91 5.72
CA GLN A 73 -0.27 25.24 5.20
C GLN A 73 -0.02 24.46 3.91
N TYR A 74 0.23 25.18 2.82
CA TYR A 74 0.51 24.56 1.55
C TYR A 74 1.93 24.01 1.53
N GLN A 75 2.09 22.70 1.63
CA GLN A 75 3.38 22.05 1.85
C GLN A 75 4.46 22.40 0.80
N PHE A 76 4.08 22.55 -0.45
CA PHE A 76 5.04 22.81 -1.56
C PHE A 76 5.71 24.19 -1.51
N THR A 77 5.28 25.08 -0.63
CA THR A 77 5.88 26.42 -0.44
C THR A 77 6.72 26.52 0.82
N GLN A 78 6.86 25.44 1.57
CA GLN A 78 7.61 25.40 2.81
C GLN A 78 9.09 25.08 2.55
N GLU A 79 9.99 25.68 3.32
CA GLU A 79 11.43 25.43 3.25
C GLU A 79 11.74 23.94 3.51
N SER A 80 11.08 23.34 4.49
CA SER A 80 11.22 21.91 4.79
C SER A 80 10.85 20.98 3.62
N TYR A 81 9.96 21.43 2.72
CA TYR A 81 9.66 20.68 1.49
C TYR A 81 10.81 20.76 0.49
N GLU A 82 11.47 21.91 0.37
CA GLU A 82 12.68 22.08 -0.45
C GLU A 82 13.81 21.21 0.09
N GLU A 83 14.03 21.19 1.40
CA GLU A 83 15.01 20.30 2.06
C GLU A 83 14.75 18.82 1.73
N MET A 84 13.49 18.39 1.82
CA MET A 84 13.11 17.02 1.42
C MET A 84 13.42 16.76 -0.07
N LEU A 85 13.15 17.70 -0.96
CA LEU A 85 13.47 17.54 -2.39
C LEU A 85 14.97 17.48 -2.65
N LEU A 86 15.77 18.23 -1.90
CA LEU A 86 17.23 18.15 -1.98
C LEU A 86 17.71 16.76 -1.55
N TYR A 87 17.14 16.20 -0.49
CA TYR A 87 17.43 14.82 -0.09
C TYR A 87 17.03 13.80 -1.17
N VAL A 88 15.85 13.93 -1.79
CA VAL A 88 15.43 13.07 -2.91
C VAL A 88 16.40 13.18 -4.08
N ASN A 89 16.89 14.38 -4.37
CA ASN A 89 17.92 14.60 -5.40
C ASN A 89 19.25 13.94 -5.03
N GLU A 90 19.64 13.96 -3.76
CA GLU A 90 20.81 13.22 -3.27
C GLU A 90 20.64 11.71 -3.49
N LEU A 91 19.49 11.12 -3.08
CA LEU A 91 19.19 9.72 -3.34
C LEU A 91 19.28 9.35 -4.83
N TYR A 92 18.91 10.26 -5.71
CA TYR A 92 19.04 10.07 -7.15
C TYR A 92 20.50 10.12 -7.61
N ASN A 93 21.27 11.10 -7.17
CA ASN A 93 22.66 11.26 -7.53
C ASN A 93 23.54 10.10 -7.06
N GLU A 94 23.24 9.54 -5.90
CA GLU A 94 23.91 8.37 -5.32
C GLU A 94 23.35 7.02 -5.86
N GLY A 95 22.39 7.06 -6.77
CA GLY A 95 21.84 5.87 -7.44
C GLY A 95 20.91 5.02 -6.58
N VAL A 96 20.45 5.54 -5.44
CA VAL A 96 19.48 4.87 -4.56
C VAL A 96 18.10 4.83 -5.22
N ILE A 97 17.72 5.89 -5.94
CA ILE A 97 16.59 5.93 -6.87
C ILE A 97 17.12 6.20 -8.29
N SER A 98 16.36 5.86 -9.31
CA SER A 98 16.78 5.97 -10.71
C SER A 98 15.63 6.47 -11.60
N ASP A 99 15.93 6.73 -12.87
CA ASP A 99 14.93 7.10 -13.90
C ASP A 99 13.75 6.12 -13.96
N ALA A 100 13.98 4.86 -13.65
CA ALA A 100 12.92 3.86 -13.61
C ALA A 100 11.81 4.22 -12.60
N ASN A 101 12.17 4.81 -11.47
CA ASN A 101 11.20 5.24 -10.46
C ASN A 101 10.21 6.29 -10.97
N PHE A 102 10.59 7.07 -11.98
CA PHE A 102 9.78 8.13 -12.56
C PHE A 102 9.01 7.71 -13.83
N THR A 103 9.21 6.48 -14.28
CA THR A 103 8.61 5.97 -15.53
C THR A 103 7.83 4.67 -15.37
N GLN A 104 8.01 3.96 -14.27
CA GLN A 104 7.34 2.70 -14.01
C GLN A 104 5.83 2.86 -13.81
N ASN A 105 5.10 1.86 -14.32
CA ASN A 105 3.70 1.63 -14.01
C ASN A 105 3.56 0.64 -12.85
N TYR A 106 2.31 0.33 -12.48
CA TYR A 106 1.98 -0.60 -11.40
C TYR A 106 2.70 -1.96 -11.53
N ASP A 107 2.66 -2.57 -12.72
CA ASP A 107 3.26 -3.90 -12.94
C ASP A 107 4.79 -3.88 -12.78
N GLY A 108 5.43 -2.79 -13.21
CA GLY A 108 6.87 -2.59 -13.06
C GLY A 108 7.27 -2.52 -11.59
N VAL A 109 6.59 -1.69 -10.82
CA VAL A 109 6.80 -1.57 -9.36
C VAL A 109 6.53 -2.90 -8.67
N GLY A 110 5.39 -3.53 -8.98
CA GLY A 110 5.02 -4.83 -8.42
C GLY A 110 6.07 -5.92 -8.67
N SER A 111 6.65 -5.93 -9.87
CA SER A 111 7.71 -6.90 -10.23
C SER A 111 9.00 -6.69 -9.44
N VAL A 112 9.37 -5.44 -9.15
CA VAL A 112 10.53 -5.13 -8.31
C VAL A 112 10.29 -5.62 -6.88
N ILE A 113 9.11 -5.36 -6.31
CA ILE A 113 8.73 -5.80 -4.96
C ILE A 113 8.71 -7.33 -4.88
N ALA A 114 7.97 -8.00 -5.77
CA ALA A 114 7.81 -9.44 -5.78
C ALA A 114 9.15 -10.19 -5.96
N GLY A 115 10.08 -9.61 -6.71
CA GLY A 115 11.42 -10.14 -6.92
C GLY A 115 12.42 -9.86 -5.80
N GLY A 116 12.01 -9.14 -4.72
CA GLY A 116 12.93 -8.76 -3.63
C GLY A 116 14.08 -7.87 -4.10
N LYS A 117 13.87 -7.06 -5.15
CA LYS A 117 14.93 -6.26 -5.79
C LYS A 117 15.09 -4.85 -5.22
N ALA A 118 14.18 -4.41 -4.37
CA ALA A 118 14.29 -3.15 -3.66
C ALA A 118 14.74 -3.37 -2.22
N PHE A 119 15.68 -2.55 -1.75
CA PHE A 119 16.05 -2.51 -0.34
C PHE A 119 14.90 -1.97 0.52
N ALA A 120 14.27 -0.88 0.05
CA ALA A 120 13.10 -0.30 0.67
C ALA A 120 12.06 0.09 -0.38
N THR A 121 10.80 0.22 0.04
CA THR A 121 9.70 0.65 -0.82
C THR A 121 8.89 1.75 -0.14
N LEU A 122 8.54 2.79 -0.89
CA LEU A 122 7.63 3.84 -0.46
C LEU A 122 6.35 3.77 -1.31
N VAL A 123 5.48 2.86 -0.92
CA VAL A 123 4.24 2.52 -1.64
C VAL A 123 3.10 2.33 -0.65
N THR A 124 1.85 2.40 -1.13
CA THR A 124 0.69 1.98 -0.34
C THR A 124 0.67 0.45 -0.24
N PRO A 125 0.90 -0.15 0.94
CA PRO A 125 1.01 -1.60 1.05
C PRO A 125 -0.22 -2.35 0.53
N GLN A 126 -1.41 -1.81 0.72
CA GLN A 126 -2.66 -2.42 0.26
C GLN A 126 -2.75 -2.53 -1.27
N ASP A 127 -2.12 -1.62 -2.02
CA ASP A 127 -2.14 -1.67 -3.48
C ASP A 127 -1.22 -2.76 -4.02
N TYR A 128 -0.15 -3.08 -3.31
CA TYR A 128 0.85 -4.06 -3.70
C TYR A 128 0.84 -5.34 -2.85
N GLN A 129 -0.26 -5.62 -2.14
CA GLN A 129 -0.39 -6.76 -1.21
C GLN A 129 0.15 -8.07 -1.76
N MET A 130 -0.32 -8.46 -2.95
CA MET A 130 0.04 -9.74 -3.54
C MET A 130 1.51 -9.81 -3.96
N HIS A 131 2.11 -8.67 -4.27
CA HIS A 131 3.53 -8.60 -4.58
C HIS A 131 4.40 -8.78 -3.34
N PHE A 132 3.99 -8.22 -2.19
CA PHE A 132 4.66 -8.46 -0.91
C PHE A 132 4.51 -9.90 -0.45
N VAL A 133 3.33 -10.52 -0.64
CA VAL A 133 3.13 -11.94 -0.35
C VAL A 133 4.04 -12.80 -1.25
N THR A 134 4.11 -12.52 -2.54
CA THR A 134 4.99 -13.22 -3.48
C THR A 134 6.46 -13.07 -3.09
N ALA A 135 6.89 -11.88 -2.67
CA ALA A 135 8.23 -11.65 -2.17
C ALA A 135 8.52 -12.54 -0.95
N LYS A 136 7.60 -12.56 0.02
CA LYS A 136 7.74 -13.38 1.23
C LYS A 136 7.80 -14.87 0.92
N ASP A 137 6.95 -15.37 0.03
CA ASP A 137 6.97 -16.77 -0.43
C ASP A 137 8.29 -17.12 -1.14
N SER A 138 8.96 -16.13 -1.73
CA SER A 138 10.27 -16.26 -2.36
C SER A 138 11.44 -16.04 -1.38
N GLY A 139 11.16 -15.83 -0.10
CA GLY A 139 12.19 -15.66 0.95
C GLY A 139 12.62 -14.21 1.19
N TYR A 140 11.92 -13.21 0.64
CA TYR A 140 12.17 -11.79 0.85
C TYR A 140 11.09 -11.20 1.74
N GLU A 141 11.41 -10.86 2.98
CA GLU A 141 10.46 -10.28 3.90
C GLU A 141 10.71 -8.77 4.06
N TYR A 142 9.73 -7.98 3.66
CA TYR A 142 9.71 -6.54 3.91
C TYR A 142 9.09 -6.27 5.29
N VAL A 143 9.72 -5.41 6.05
CA VAL A 143 9.23 -4.94 7.35
C VAL A 143 8.90 -3.47 7.30
N THR A 144 7.88 -3.06 8.04
CA THR A 144 7.49 -1.67 8.11
C THR A 144 8.55 -0.86 8.87
N MET A 145 8.95 0.26 8.28
CA MET A 145 9.79 1.27 8.92
C MET A 145 9.34 2.66 8.50
N TYR A 146 9.86 3.68 9.13
CA TYR A 146 9.68 5.07 8.70
C TYR A 146 11.03 5.78 8.65
N ILE A 147 11.10 6.80 7.79
CA ILE A 147 12.23 7.71 7.70
C ILE A 147 11.80 9.00 8.40
N THR A 148 12.69 9.58 9.20
CA THR A 148 12.49 10.90 9.81
C THR A 148 13.22 11.97 8.98
N ASN A 149 13.01 13.24 9.29
CA ASN A 149 13.90 14.30 8.85
C ASN A 149 15.24 14.25 9.61
N GLU A 150 16.18 15.15 9.30
CA GLU A 150 17.48 15.22 9.95
C GLU A 150 17.42 15.45 11.47
N ASN A 151 16.39 16.12 11.95
CA ASN A 151 16.17 16.39 13.37
C ASN A 151 15.61 15.19 14.14
N GLY A 152 15.15 14.16 13.44
CA GLY A 152 14.49 13.00 14.05
C GLY A 152 13.07 13.29 14.51
N ASP A 153 12.41 14.29 13.93
CA ASP A 153 11.04 14.67 14.30
C ASP A 153 10.05 13.54 14.00
N ALA A 154 9.01 13.47 14.82
CA ALA A 154 7.92 12.51 14.58
C ALA A 154 7.18 12.83 13.28
N PRO A 155 6.82 11.82 12.47
CA PRO A 155 6.06 12.04 11.25
C PRO A 155 4.72 12.78 11.50
N VAL A 156 4.40 13.73 10.62
CA VAL A 156 3.10 14.41 10.60
C VAL A 156 2.20 13.70 9.61
N LEU A 157 1.47 12.70 10.08
CA LEU A 157 0.60 11.88 9.24
C LEU A 157 -0.77 12.54 9.08
N ALA A 158 -1.24 12.64 7.85
CA ALA A 158 -2.61 13.04 7.57
C ALA A 158 -3.58 11.96 8.08
N ASP A 159 -4.40 12.30 9.08
CA ASP A 159 -5.43 11.41 9.58
C ASP A 159 -6.74 11.64 8.81
N ILE A 160 -6.97 10.81 7.81
CA ILE A 160 -8.21 10.83 7.02
C ILE A 160 -9.25 9.81 7.51
N ARG A 161 -8.92 9.04 8.53
CA ARG A 161 -9.87 8.05 9.09
C ARG A 161 -11.03 8.77 9.76
N GLY A 162 -12.24 8.31 9.45
CA GLY A 162 -13.47 8.93 9.94
C GLY A 162 -14.02 10.05 9.06
N TYR A 163 -13.24 10.58 8.10
CA TYR A 163 -13.73 11.58 7.14
C TYR A 163 -14.25 10.97 5.84
N GLY A 164 -14.02 9.70 5.61
CA GLY A 164 -14.27 9.01 4.36
C GLY A 164 -13.23 9.35 3.29
N TYR A 165 -13.28 8.61 2.19
CA TYR A 165 -12.37 8.78 1.06
C TYR A 165 -13.10 9.20 -0.20
N LEU A 166 -14.30 8.67 -0.40
CA LEU A 166 -15.12 8.92 -1.58
C LEU A 166 -16.53 9.33 -1.17
N PHE A 167 -17.14 10.20 -1.99
CA PHE A 167 -18.51 10.65 -1.80
C PHE A 167 -19.41 10.02 -2.84
N ASN A 168 -20.43 9.29 -2.38
CA ASN A 168 -21.52 8.85 -3.22
C ASN A 168 -22.65 9.86 -3.12
N MET A 169 -23.08 10.39 -4.25
CA MET A 169 -24.09 11.45 -4.32
C MET A 169 -25.26 11.02 -5.19
N ILE A 170 -26.45 11.45 -4.80
CA ILE A 170 -27.67 11.32 -5.62
C ILE A 170 -27.99 12.71 -6.17
N THR A 171 -28.04 12.83 -7.48
CA THR A 171 -28.34 14.11 -8.14
C THR A 171 -29.79 14.51 -7.94
N THR A 172 -30.08 15.80 -8.04
CA THR A 172 -31.46 16.35 -7.97
C THR A 172 -32.38 15.87 -9.11
N ASP A 173 -31.77 15.41 -10.22
CA ASP A 173 -32.52 14.90 -11.39
C ASP A 173 -32.91 13.41 -11.24
N CYS A 174 -32.54 12.78 -10.12
CA CYS A 174 -32.89 11.40 -9.86
C CYS A 174 -34.40 11.29 -9.54
N GLU A 175 -35.15 10.60 -10.39
CA GLU A 175 -36.61 10.41 -10.22
C GLU A 175 -36.96 9.52 -9.02
N ARG A 176 -36.02 8.62 -8.60
CA ARG A 176 -36.28 7.62 -7.55
C ARG A 176 -35.16 7.56 -6.53
N PRO A 177 -34.89 8.65 -5.80
CA PRO A 177 -33.84 8.66 -4.76
C PRO A 177 -34.11 7.64 -3.65
N ASP A 178 -35.38 7.32 -3.39
CA ASP A 178 -35.78 6.28 -2.44
C ASP A 178 -35.24 4.89 -2.80
N LEU A 179 -35.18 4.56 -4.09
CA LEU A 179 -34.61 3.28 -4.56
C LEU A 179 -33.11 3.27 -4.50
N VAL A 180 -32.46 4.41 -4.80
CA VAL A 180 -31.00 4.52 -4.71
C VAL A 180 -30.53 4.37 -3.28
N ILE A 181 -31.21 4.98 -2.31
CA ILE A 181 -30.90 4.81 -0.89
C ILE A 181 -31.07 3.35 -0.46
N LYS A 182 -32.14 2.68 -0.90
CA LYS A 182 -32.33 1.24 -0.59
C LYS A 182 -31.23 0.37 -1.21
N LEU A 183 -30.75 0.73 -2.39
CA LEU A 183 -29.61 0.04 -3.01
C LEU A 183 -28.34 0.24 -2.19
N PHE A 184 -28.05 1.48 -1.76
CA PHE A 184 -26.89 1.76 -0.91
C PHE A 184 -26.96 1.02 0.42
N ASP A 185 -28.11 1.05 1.09
CA ASP A 185 -28.33 0.31 2.33
C ASP A 185 -28.10 -1.20 2.15
N TYR A 186 -28.62 -1.76 1.06
CA TYR A 186 -28.39 -3.18 0.72
C TYR A 186 -26.91 -3.46 0.46
N LEU A 187 -26.22 -2.66 -0.36
CA LEU A 187 -24.82 -2.88 -0.73
C LEU A 187 -23.87 -2.70 0.47
N THR A 188 -24.20 -1.81 1.41
CA THR A 188 -23.40 -1.59 2.63
C THR A 188 -23.72 -2.57 3.76
N SER A 189 -24.75 -3.39 3.61
CA SER A 189 -25.08 -4.47 4.56
C SER A 189 -23.99 -5.57 4.54
N PRO A 190 -23.84 -6.38 5.61
CA PRO A 190 -22.87 -7.48 5.62
C PRO A 190 -23.03 -8.46 4.46
N TYR A 191 -24.26 -8.71 4.04
CA TYR A 191 -24.53 -9.57 2.89
C TYR A 191 -24.13 -8.89 1.56
N GLY A 192 -24.55 -7.64 1.37
CA GLY A 192 -24.21 -6.87 0.18
C GLY A 192 -22.71 -6.69 0.02
N GLN A 193 -21.99 -6.40 1.12
CA GLN A 193 -20.53 -6.29 1.10
C GLN A 193 -19.87 -7.61 0.64
N ARG A 194 -20.31 -8.76 1.16
CA ARG A 194 -19.78 -10.05 0.66
C ARG A 194 -20.11 -10.27 -0.80
N LEU A 195 -21.32 -9.93 -1.22
CA LEU A 195 -21.74 -10.10 -2.62
C LEU A 195 -20.86 -9.30 -3.58
N VAL A 196 -20.60 -8.03 -3.29
CA VAL A 196 -19.84 -7.15 -4.20
C VAL A 196 -18.34 -7.37 -4.15
N THR A 197 -17.80 -7.83 -3.03
CA THR A 197 -16.35 -8.04 -2.86
C THR A 197 -15.93 -9.48 -3.14
N MET A 198 -16.71 -10.46 -2.69
CA MET A 198 -16.36 -11.88 -2.75
C MET A 198 -17.18 -12.64 -3.79
N GLY A 199 -18.37 -12.13 -4.13
CA GLY A 199 -19.30 -12.80 -5.04
C GLY A 199 -20.27 -13.73 -4.32
N VAL A 200 -20.58 -14.85 -4.95
CA VAL A 200 -21.63 -15.78 -4.52
C VAL A 200 -21.03 -16.98 -3.82
N GLU A 201 -21.52 -17.27 -2.60
CA GLU A 201 -21.17 -18.47 -1.83
C GLU A 201 -21.46 -19.73 -2.67
N GLY A 202 -20.53 -20.67 -2.65
CA GLY A 202 -20.57 -21.89 -3.47
C GLY A 202 -20.12 -21.73 -4.91
N VAL A 203 -19.95 -20.50 -5.38
CA VAL A 203 -19.49 -20.20 -6.77
C VAL A 203 -18.08 -19.60 -6.75
N THR A 204 -17.92 -18.48 -6.10
CA THR A 204 -16.63 -17.77 -6.05
C THR A 204 -15.87 -18.01 -4.75
N TRP A 205 -16.57 -18.30 -3.67
CA TRP A 205 -16.01 -18.52 -2.34
C TRP A 205 -16.85 -19.49 -1.50
N ASN A 206 -16.26 -20.03 -0.44
CA ASN A 206 -16.92 -20.84 0.58
C ASN A 206 -16.42 -20.45 1.96
N TRP A 207 -17.20 -20.81 2.99
CA TRP A 207 -16.72 -20.81 4.36
C TRP A 207 -15.76 -21.99 4.56
N GLU A 208 -14.62 -21.76 5.20
CA GLU A 208 -13.65 -22.80 5.55
C GLU A 208 -14.00 -23.47 6.89
N ASP A 209 -14.78 -22.80 7.74
CA ASP A 209 -15.12 -23.26 9.08
C ASP A 209 -16.62 -23.23 9.33
N GLU A 210 -17.08 -24.13 10.22
CA GLU A 210 -18.49 -24.23 10.60
C GLU A 210 -19.00 -22.96 11.31
N LEU A 211 -18.11 -22.22 11.98
CA LEU A 211 -18.44 -20.97 12.67
C LEU A 211 -18.59 -19.77 11.72
N LYS A 212 -18.30 -19.97 10.45
CA LYS A 212 -18.36 -18.90 9.41
C LYS A 212 -17.51 -17.68 9.74
N THR A 213 -16.28 -17.93 10.19
CA THR A 213 -15.30 -16.90 10.54
C THR A 213 -14.22 -16.76 9.50
N LYS A 214 -14.01 -17.78 8.63
CA LYS A 214 -12.99 -17.80 7.60
C LYS A 214 -13.59 -18.08 6.23
N ILE A 215 -13.07 -17.40 5.24
CA ILE A 215 -13.50 -17.50 3.84
C ILE A 215 -12.32 -17.94 2.99
N ALA A 216 -12.56 -18.86 2.03
CA ALA A 216 -11.63 -19.20 0.95
C ALA A 216 -12.30 -19.04 -0.40
N TYR A 217 -11.54 -18.61 -1.38
CA TYR A 217 -11.98 -18.66 -2.77
C TYR A 217 -12.04 -20.10 -3.27
N THR A 218 -12.99 -20.39 -4.15
CA THR A 218 -13.06 -21.69 -4.82
C THR A 218 -11.91 -21.86 -5.81
N ASP A 219 -11.45 -23.10 -6.01
CA ASP A 219 -10.39 -23.40 -7.00
C ASP A 219 -10.78 -22.93 -8.40
N THR A 220 -12.06 -23.05 -8.76
CA THR A 220 -12.59 -22.56 -10.02
C THR A 220 -12.39 -21.06 -10.16
N TYR A 221 -12.76 -20.27 -9.15
CA TYR A 221 -12.59 -18.84 -9.17
C TYR A 221 -11.10 -18.44 -9.24
N LEU A 222 -10.24 -19.11 -8.47
CA LEU A 222 -8.79 -18.85 -8.47
C LEU A 222 -8.18 -19.13 -9.86
N SER A 223 -8.57 -20.23 -10.50
CA SER A 223 -8.13 -20.57 -11.86
C SER A 223 -8.62 -19.54 -12.88
N GLU A 224 -9.87 -19.10 -12.79
CA GLU A 224 -10.43 -18.06 -13.67
C GLU A 224 -9.80 -16.69 -13.42
N LYS A 225 -9.46 -16.36 -12.18
CA LYS A 225 -8.73 -15.15 -11.84
C LYS A 225 -7.33 -15.16 -12.47
N ALA A 226 -6.61 -16.27 -12.35
CA ALA A 226 -5.29 -16.45 -12.95
C ALA A 226 -5.32 -16.35 -14.49
N SER A 227 -6.39 -16.81 -15.13
CA SER A 227 -6.57 -16.73 -16.60
C SER A 227 -7.20 -15.42 -17.08
N GLY A 228 -7.54 -14.50 -16.18
CA GLY A 228 -8.19 -13.21 -16.51
C GLY A 228 -9.66 -13.33 -16.90
N THR A 229 -10.29 -14.48 -16.68
CA THR A 229 -11.71 -14.73 -17.06
C THR A 229 -12.70 -14.49 -15.90
N SER A 230 -12.21 -14.14 -14.71
CA SER A 230 -13.04 -13.86 -13.52
C SER A 230 -13.85 -12.57 -13.61
N THR A 231 -13.58 -11.71 -14.58
CA THR A 231 -14.30 -10.43 -14.79
C THR A 231 -15.81 -10.60 -15.00
N LYS A 232 -16.23 -11.79 -15.45
CA LYS A 232 -17.66 -12.14 -15.59
C LYS A 232 -18.47 -12.05 -14.30
N TYR A 233 -17.81 -12.13 -13.15
CA TYR A 233 -18.47 -12.05 -11.84
C TYR A 233 -18.75 -10.61 -11.40
N GLY A 234 -18.14 -9.61 -12.05
CA GLY A 234 -18.35 -8.18 -11.74
C GLY A 234 -17.97 -7.79 -10.31
N LEU A 235 -17.04 -8.51 -9.69
CA LEU A 235 -16.59 -8.19 -8.34
C LEU A 235 -15.88 -6.84 -8.30
N MET A 236 -16.01 -6.15 -7.20
CA MET A 236 -15.43 -4.81 -6.97
C MET A 236 -15.98 -3.70 -7.88
N MET A 237 -17.06 -3.95 -8.65
CA MET A 237 -17.67 -2.88 -9.46
C MET A 237 -18.31 -1.76 -8.62
N PHE A 238 -18.61 -2.04 -7.36
CA PHE A 238 -19.17 -1.10 -6.38
C PHE A 238 -18.18 -0.84 -5.24
N ASP A 239 -16.89 -0.82 -5.53
CA ASP A 239 -15.81 -0.59 -4.58
C ASP A 239 -15.93 0.74 -3.82
N LEU A 240 -16.57 1.76 -4.42
CA LEU A 240 -16.85 3.06 -3.79
C LEU A 240 -17.84 2.97 -2.60
N LEU A 241 -18.53 1.85 -2.44
CA LEU A 241 -19.46 1.58 -1.33
C LEU A 241 -18.89 0.55 -0.35
N ILE A 242 -17.61 0.24 -0.42
CA ILE A 242 -16.98 -0.73 0.46
C ILE A 242 -16.92 -0.18 1.89
N ASN A 243 -17.38 -0.99 2.82
CA ASN A 243 -17.10 -0.80 4.23
C ASN A 243 -15.79 -1.53 4.57
N TYR A 244 -14.69 -0.80 4.69
CA TYR A 244 -13.36 -1.36 4.92
C TYR A 244 -13.27 -2.24 6.17
N GLN A 245 -14.04 -1.96 7.20
CA GLN A 245 -14.08 -2.80 8.40
C GLN A 245 -14.58 -4.21 8.10
N TYR A 246 -15.58 -4.34 7.23
CA TYR A 246 -16.05 -5.65 6.78
C TYR A 246 -15.09 -6.27 5.76
N TYR A 247 -14.56 -5.47 4.86
CA TYR A 247 -13.64 -5.92 3.83
C TYR A 247 -12.39 -6.56 4.42
N ASP A 248 -11.74 -5.89 5.37
CA ASP A 248 -10.54 -6.39 6.03
C ASP A 248 -10.77 -7.73 6.75
N ASN A 249 -11.91 -7.87 7.40
CA ASN A 249 -12.26 -9.09 8.13
C ASN A 249 -12.71 -10.25 7.23
N MET A 250 -13.04 -9.98 5.97
CA MET A 250 -13.53 -10.98 5.02
C MET A 250 -12.48 -11.44 4.01
N GLN A 251 -11.27 -10.87 4.03
CA GLN A 251 -10.22 -11.28 3.09
C GLN A 251 -9.83 -12.74 3.27
N PRO A 252 -9.70 -13.52 2.19
CA PRO A 252 -9.16 -14.86 2.26
C PRO A 252 -7.76 -14.87 2.86
N GLN A 253 -7.48 -15.86 3.68
CA GLN A 253 -6.16 -16.04 4.25
C GLN A 253 -5.17 -16.50 3.16
N THR A 254 -3.94 -16.03 3.28
CA THR A 254 -2.81 -16.50 2.47
C THR A 254 -2.28 -17.83 2.99
N ASN A 255 -1.30 -18.41 2.31
CA ASN A 255 -0.58 -19.61 2.75
C ASN A 255 0.09 -19.45 4.14
N HIS A 256 0.20 -18.23 4.65
CA HIS A 256 0.74 -17.95 5.99
C HIS A 256 -0.33 -17.95 7.10
N GLY A 257 -1.57 -18.31 6.79
CA GLY A 257 -2.68 -18.32 7.74
C GLY A 257 -3.14 -16.92 8.19
N LYS A 258 -2.75 -15.89 7.44
CA LYS A 258 -3.10 -14.49 7.66
C LYS A 258 -3.65 -13.90 6.38
N THR A 259 -4.42 -12.82 6.49
CA THR A 259 -4.76 -12.02 5.32
C THR A 259 -3.51 -11.33 4.77
N ALA A 260 -3.52 -11.01 3.48
CA ALA A 260 -2.41 -10.28 2.88
C ALA A 260 -2.11 -8.98 3.65
N GLN A 261 -3.12 -8.31 4.16
CA GLN A 261 -2.98 -7.08 4.94
C GLN A 261 -2.36 -7.29 6.33
N GLU A 262 -2.60 -8.43 6.97
CA GLU A 262 -2.00 -8.77 8.27
C GLU A 262 -0.51 -9.15 8.17
N LEU A 263 -0.02 -9.44 6.95
CA LEU A 263 1.37 -9.83 6.76
C LEU A 263 2.34 -8.65 6.80
N TYR A 264 1.88 -7.42 6.63
CA TYR A 264 2.71 -6.21 6.69
C TYR A 264 2.15 -5.13 7.60
N ARG A 265 1.31 -5.48 8.52
CA ARG A 265 1.04 -4.73 9.74
C ARG A 265 1.97 -5.27 10.82
#